data_8e3ee7248e9812f3e9fb29f4a601007e
#
_entry.id   8e3ee7248e9812f3e9fb29f4a601007e
#
_cell.length_a   1.000
_cell.length_b   1.000
_cell.length_c   1.000
_cell.angle_alpha   90.00
_cell.angle_beta   90.00
_cell.angle_gamma   90.00
#
_symmetry.space_group_name_H-M   'P 1'
#
loop_
_entity.id
_entity.type
_entity.pdbx_description
1 polymer ?
#
loop_
_entity_poly.entity_id
_entity_poly.type
_entity_poly.pdbx_seq_one_letter_code
_entity_poly.pdbx_strand_id
1 'polypeptide(L)'
;MNFQLLEKINLSLLKDDVPVECKQRIEIAIMELKELFTMNQKLQKEEKIIIGLSGGSGSGKSVMAESLSYLLNNAGLKTIIMTGDNVPFRFPRLNDEERLARFRNAGTASLVSHDLYNEEVREKLQKWMTDFTDASYDYVKENPWFSYYLDAGKKALEEYLGSPIEQDFYYCNEILSAFKKGKKQVWLKNLGREEDSLCYEEADFSEADILILEWTHSNSDYVKGVDIPIFLESTVEETLEYRLQRNRDTHIDSPFLMMVLGIEQNQLESQKNKALIKIRRF
;
A
#
# COMPACT_ATOMS: atom_id res chain seq x y z
N MET A 1 25.99 11.13 1.52
CA MET A 1 24.98 11.97 2.21
C MET A 1 25.52 12.45 3.56
N ASN A 2 25.19 13.65 4.02
CA ASN A 2 25.66 14.18 5.32
C ASN A 2 24.60 13.95 6.42
N PHE A 3 24.73 12.88 7.20
CA PHE A 3 23.77 12.50 8.24
C PHE A 3 23.74 13.41 9.47
N GLN A 4 24.80 14.23 9.69
CA GLN A 4 24.77 15.25 10.74
C GLN A 4 23.65 16.28 10.54
N LEU A 5 23.12 16.39 9.32
CA LEU A 5 21.97 17.22 9.03
C LEU A 5 20.68 16.75 9.70
N LEU A 6 20.58 15.46 10.05
CA LEU A 6 19.43 14.96 10.82
C LEU A 6 19.28 15.64 12.19
N GLU A 7 20.40 16.06 12.79
CA GLU A 7 20.38 16.80 14.07
C GLU A 7 19.76 18.20 13.92
N LYS A 8 19.72 18.73 12.71
CA LYS A 8 19.09 20.03 12.41
C LYS A 8 17.59 19.96 12.20
N ILE A 9 17.00 18.75 12.22
CA ILE A 9 15.55 18.61 12.05
C ILE A 9 14.83 19.31 13.20
N ASN A 10 14.00 20.27 12.84
CA ASN A 10 13.17 21.03 13.75
C ASN A 10 11.70 20.65 13.63
N LEU A 11 11.19 19.91 14.60
CA LEU A 11 9.79 19.44 14.64
C LEU A 11 8.77 20.57 14.76
N SER A 12 9.18 21.76 15.26
CA SER A 12 8.29 22.92 15.34
C SER A 12 7.87 23.47 13.96
N LEU A 13 8.53 23.00 12.90
CA LEU A 13 8.18 23.36 11.52
C LEU A 13 7.00 22.52 10.96
N LEU A 14 6.54 21.49 11.67
CA LEU A 14 5.35 20.74 11.27
C LEU A 14 4.15 21.68 11.18
N LYS A 15 3.46 21.61 10.06
CA LYS A 15 2.29 22.45 9.78
C LYS A 15 1.19 22.23 10.83
N ASP A 16 0.43 23.27 11.10
CA ASP A 16 -0.66 23.23 12.10
C ASP A 16 -1.82 22.33 11.67
N ASP A 17 -2.03 22.16 10.38
CA ASP A 17 -3.06 21.31 9.79
C ASP A 17 -2.75 19.79 9.86
N VAL A 18 -1.51 19.41 10.23
CA VAL A 18 -1.18 18.00 10.50
C VAL A 18 -1.87 17.54 11.79
N PRO A 19 -2.69 16.49 11.77
CA PRO A 19 -3.36 15.98 12.97
C PRO A 19 -2.37 15.65 14.10
N VAL A 20 -2.78 15.90 15.36
CA VAL A 20 -1.90 15.70 16.54
C VAL A 20 -1.35 14.27 16.60
N GLU A 21 -2.18 13.27 16.34
CA GLU A 21 -1.77 11.87 16.26
C GLU A 21 -0.67 11.65 15.21
N CYS A 22 -0.81 12.29 14.04
CA CYS A 22 0.21 12.20 13.00
C CYS A 22 1.49 12.90 13.42
N LYS A 23 1.43 14.04 14.13
CA LYS A 23 2.63 14.72 14.66
C LYS A 23 3.44 13.81 15.59
N GLN A 24 2.78 13.14 16.53
CA GLN A 24 3.46 12.20 17.44
C GLN A 24 4.12 11.04 16.69
N ARG A 25 3.47 10.48 15.68
CA ARG A 25 4.04 9.42 14.84
C ARG A 25 5.23 9.90 14.03
N ILE A 26 5.21 11.14 13.53
CA ILE A 26 6.32 11.77 12.80
C ILE A 26 7.51 11.99 13.74
N GLU A 27 7.27 12.46 14.97
CA GLU A 27 8.31 12.61 15.99
C GLU A 27 9.04 11.29 16.26
N ILE A 28 8.27 10.20 16.44
CA ILE A 28 8.84 8.86 16.64
C ILE A 28 9.65 8.45 15.40
N ALA A 29 9.10 8.65 14.19
CA ALA A 29 9.83 8.32 12.96
C ALA A 29 11.19 9.02 12.87
N ILE A 30 11.24 10.31 13.22
CA ILE A 30 12.48 11.09 13.19
C ILE A 30 13.46 10.61 14.28
N MET A 31 12.98 10.31 15.48
CA MET A 31 13.83 9.78 16.56
C MET A 31 14.47 8.44 16.17
N GLU A 32 13.65 7.51 15.69
CA GLU A 32 14.10 6.19 15.23
C GLU A 32 15.07 6.29 14.04
N LEU A 33 14.79 7.20 13.08
CA LEU A 33 15.71 7.46 11.97
C LEU A 33 17.07 7.97 12.46
N LYS A 34 17.12 8.91 13.39
CA LYS A 34 18.37 9.42 13.96
C LYS A 34 19.16 8.31 14.65
N GLU A 35 18.50 7.51 15.47
CA GLU A 35 19.11 6.38 16.15
C GLU A 35 19.66 5.36 15.15
N LEU A 36 18.85 4.97 14.16
CA LEU A 36 19.23 4.02 13.12
C LEU A 36 20.49 4.48 12.36
N PHE A 37 20.55 5.75 11.97
CA PHE A 37 21.72 6.30 11.28
C PHE A 37 22.95 6.36 12.20
N THR A 38 22.77 6.65 13.47
CA THR A 38 23.88 6.67 14.43
C THR A 38 24.49 5.28 14.63
N MET A 39 23.65 4.25 14.68
CA MET A 39 24.08 2.88 14.97
C MET A 39 24.51 2.09 13.72
N ASN A 40 24.07 2.48 12.53
CA ASN A 40 24.29 1.69 11.29
C ASN A 40 25.36 2.30 10.39
N GLN A 41 26.60 1.83 10.58
CA GLN A 41 27.74 2.27 9.76
C GLN A 41 27.60 2.01 8.25
N LYS A 42 26.79 1.03 7.84
CA LYS A 42 26.53 0.77 6.42
C LYS A 42 25.70 1.89 5.82
N LEU A 43 24.63 2.30 6.50
CA LEU A 43 23.81 3.43 6.05
C LEU A 43 24.61 4.72 5.97
N GLN A 44 25.54 4.94 6.90
CA GLN A 44 26.39 6.13 6.90
C GLN A 44 27.31 6.25 5.67
N LYS A 45 27.55 5.16 4.96
CA LYS A 45 28.39 5.13 3.75
C LYS A 45 27.59 5.28 2.46
N GLU A 46 26.26 5.19 2.52
CA GLU A 46 25.40 5.33 1.35
C GLU A 46 25.31 6.81 0.91
N GLU A 47 25.45 7.06 -0.36
CA GLU A 47 25.30 8.39 -0.93
C GLU A 47 23.81 8.73 -1.15
N LYS A 48 22.99 7.73 -1.45
CA LYS A 48 21.55 7.82 -1.69
C LYS A 48 20.80 6.77 -0.87
N ILE A 49 19.73 7.18 -0.20
CA ILE A 49 18.94 6.34 0.70
C ILE A 49 17.51 6.21 0.17
N ILE A 50 16.96 5.01 0.25
CA ILE A 50 15.56 4.73 -0.05
C ILE A 50 14.83 4.37 1.25
N ILE A 51 13.86 5.20 1.63
CA ILE A 51 12.95 4.96 2.75
C ILE A 51 11.65 4.38 2.17
N GLY A 52 11.26 3.19 2.61
CA GLY A 52 9.96 2.59 2.25
C GLY A 52 8.94 2.82 3.37
N LEU A 53 7.81 3.45 3.05
CA LEU A 53 6.69 3.61 3.97
C LEU A 53 5.59 2.63 3.59
N SER A 54 5.40 1.59 4.41
CA SER A 54 4.32 0.61 4.26
C SER A 54 3.23 0.80 5.31
N GLY A 55 2.06 0.23 5.06
CA GLY A 55 0.91 0.27 5.96
C GLY A 55 -0.40 0.20 5.18
N GLY A 56 -1.51 -0.08 5.86
CA GLY A 56 -2.84 -0.21 5.27
C GLY A 56 -3.38 1.08 4.64
N SER A 57 -4.47 0.95 3.89
CA SER A 57 -5.21 2.11 3.40
C SER A 57 -5.72 2.94 4.58
N GLY A 58 -5.50 4.26 4.55
CA GLY A 58 -5.88 5.17 5.65
C GLY A 58 -4.92 5.20 6.84
N SER A 59 -3.79 4.48 6.82
CA SER A 59 -2.82 4.46 7.92
C SER A 59 -2.01 5.75 8.08
N GLY A 60 -2.14 6.72 7.16
CA GLY A 60 -1.43 8.00 7.21
C GLY A 60 -0.09 8.02 6.47
N LYS A 61 0.18 7.07 5.56
CA LYS A 61 1.43 7.01 4.78
C LYS A 61 1.76 8.32 4.06
N SER A 62 0.79 8.89 3.34
CA SER A 62 1.00 10.12 2.55
C SER A 62 1.33 11.32 3.46
N VAL A 63 0.61 11.47 4.58
CA VAL A 63 0.91 12.52 5.58
C VAL A 63 2.31 12.32 6.16
N MET A 64 2.71 11.08 6.46
CA MET A 64 4.05 10.76 6.94
C MET A 64 5.11 11.08 5.89
N ALA A 65 4.91 10.67 4.64
CA ALA A 65 5.85 10.91 3.54
C ALA A 65 6.08 12.42 3.31
N GLU A 66 5.01 13.20 3.22
CA GLU A 66 5.07 14.64 3.02
C GLU A 66 5.75 15.35 4.19
N SER A 67 5.40 14.96 5.43
CA SER A 67 5.99 15.56 6.63
C SER A 67 7.47 15.22 6.79
N LEU A 68 7.86 13.96 6.57
CA LEU A 68 9.26 13.56 6.56
C LEU A 68 10.04 14.30 5.48
N SER A 69 9.51 14.36 4.26
CA SER A 69 10.11 15.08 3.15
C SER A 69 10.30 16.57 3.51
N TYR A 70 9.28 17.22 4.05
CA TYR A 70 9.35 18.61 4.46
C TYR A 70 10.44 18.87 5.51
N LEU A 71 10.46 18.06 6.57
CA LEU A 71 11.44 18.21 7.67
C LEU A 71 12.87 17.92 7.21
N LEU A 72 13.07 16.88 6.41
CA LEU A 72 14.37 16.50 5.86
C LEU A 72 14.92 17.58 4.91
N ASN A 73 14.08 18.12 4.01
CA ASN A 73 14.46 19.21 3.11
C ASN A 73 14.86 20.48 3.87
N ASN A 74 14.13 20.84 4.94
CA ASN A 74 14.48 21.98 5.78
C ASN A 74 15.81 21.77 6.55
N ALA A 75 16.14 20.51 6.86
CA ALA A 75 17.43 20.17 7.46
C ALA A 75 18.59 20.16 6.43
N GLY A 76 18.29 20.29 5.13
CA GLY A 76 19.27 20.29 4.04
C GLY A 76 19.47 18.92 3.36
N LEU A 77 18.64 17.91 3.67
CA LEU A 77 18.62 16.61 2.99
C LEU A 77 17.55 16.64 1.90
N LYS A 78 17.96 16.62 0.65
CA LYS A 78 17.03 16.68 -0.48
C LYS A 78 16.25 15.39 -0.66
N THR A 79 14.93 15.50 -0.68
CA THR A 79 14.04 14.33 -0.77
C THR A 79 13.15 14.37 -2.00
N ILE A 80 12.81 13.18 -2.52
CA ILE A 80 11.77 12.96 -3.54
C ILE A 80 10.82 11.90 -3.01
N ILE A 81 9.51 12.11 -3.23
CA ILE A 81 8.47 11.14 -2.91
C ILE A 81 8.04 10.44 -4.18
N MET A 82 8.07 9.10 -4.16
CA MET A 82 7.46 8.25 -5.18
C MET A 82 6.22 7.59 -4.58
N THR A 83 5.06 7.87 -5.15
CA THR A 83 3.82 7.23 -4.71
C THR A 83 3.62 5.88 -5.37
N GLY A 84 3.29 4.87 -4.57
CA GLY A 84 2.98 3.54 -5.02
C GLY A 84 1.61 3.38 -5.69
N ASP A 85 0.73 4.38 -5.58
CA ASP A 85 -0.57 4.41 -6.28
C ASP A 85 -0.39 4.35 -7.81
N ASN A 86 0.80 4.70 -8.31
CA ASN A 86 1.15 4.65 -9.73
C ASN A 86 1.82 3.33 -10.18
N VAL A 87 2.05 2.39 -9.26
CA VAL A 87 2.71 1.11 -9.57
C VAL A 87 1.78 0.06 -10.18
N PRO A 88 0.49 -0.06 -9.84
CA PRO A 88 -0.39 -1.06 -10.42
C PRO A 88 -0.41 -1.03 -11.95
N PHE A 89 -0.70 -2.20 -12.58
CA PHE A 89 -0.89 -2.27 -14.03
C PHE A 89 -2.21 -1.65 -14.47
N ARG A 90 -3.23 -1.63 -13.59
CA ARG A 90 -4.60 -1.20 -13.88
C ARG A 90 -4.98 0.03 -13.09
N PHE A 91 -5.80 0.89 -13.68
CA PHE A 91 -6.46 1.97 -12.98
C PHE A 91 -7.29 1.44 -11.81
N PRO A 92 -7.52 2.22 -10.76
CA PRO A 92 -8.22 1.73 -9.57
C PRO A 92 -9.53 1.01 -9.89
N ARG A 93 -10.41 1.61 -10.71
CA ARG A 93 -11.68 1.01 -11.10
C ARG A 93 -11.52 -0.34 -11.80
N LEU A 94 -10.63 -0.42 -12.80
CA LEU A 94 -10.38 -1.67 -13.52
C LEU A 94 -9.71 -2.74 -12.65
N ASN A 95 -8.93 -2.31 -11.66
CA ASN A 95 -8.33 -3.24 -10.71
C ASN A 95 -9.38 -3.82 -9.76
N ASP A 96 -10.33 -3.02 -9.31
CA ASP A 96 -11.44 -3.49 -8.48
C ASP A 96 -12.38 -4.44 -9.26
N GLU A 97 -12.65 -4.13 -10.52
CA GLU A 97 -13.40 -5.02 -11.42
C GLU A 97 -12.68 -6.37 -11.62
N GLU A 98 -11.37 -6.36 -11.81
CA GLU A 98 -10.55 -7.58 -11.95
C GLU A 98 -10.54 -8.41 -10.66
N ARG A 99 -10.39 -7.78 -9.50
CA ARG A 99 -10.46 -8.42 -8.18
C ARG A 99 -11.80 -9.14 -7.99
N LEU A 100 -12.90 -8.44 -8.28
CA LEU A 100 -14.24 -8.99 -8.18
C LEU A 100 -14.46 -10.14 -9.18
N ALA A 101 -14.01 -10.00 -10.42
CA ALA A 101 -14.09 -11.04 -11.43
C ALA A 101 -13.33 -12.31 -11.03
N ARG A 102 -12.13 -12.18 -10.48
CA ARG A 102 -11.33 -13.32 -9.99
C ARG A 102 -12.02 -14.05 -8.85
N PHE A 103 -12.55 -13.30 -7.89
CA PHE A 103 -13.31 -13.86 -6.78
C PHE A 103 -14.51 -14.67 -7.27
N ARG A 104 -15.36 -14.07 -8.11
CA ARG A 104 -16.57 -14.70 -8.62
C ARG A 104 -16.29 -15.90 -9.51
N ASN A 105 -15.30 -15.80 -10.40
CA ASN A 105 -14.94 -16.89 -11.29
C ASN A 105 -14.40 -18.10 -10.52
N ALA A 106 -13.49 -17.89 -9.58
CA ALA A 106 -12.93 -18.99 -8.77
C ALA A 106 -14.01 -19.64 -7.89
N GLY A 107 -14.84 -18.82 -7.24
CA GLY A 107 -15.96 -19.30 -6.43
C GLY A 107 -16.95 -20.15 -7.25
N THR A 108 -17.38 -19.66 -8.41
CA THR A 108 -18.31 -20.40 -9.27
C THR A 108 -17.68 -21.69 -9.81
N ALA A 109 -16.42 -21.64 -10.25
CA ALA A 109 -15.69 -22.82 -10.72
C ALA A 109 -15.55 -23.88 -9.64
N SER A 110 -15.35 -23.47 -8.38
CA SER A 110 -15.31 -24.39 -7.24
C SER A 110 -16.63 -25.14 -7.06
N LEU A 111 -17.76 -24.45 -7.15
CA LEU A 111 -19.08 -25.11 -7.06
C LEU A 111 -19.29 -26.12 -8.18
N VAL A 112 -18.89 -25.81 -9.40
CA VAL A 112 -18.96 -26.72 -10.54
C VAL A 112 -18.09 -27.97 -10.30
N SER A 113 -16.87 -27.77 -9.84
CA SER A 113 -15.92 -28.88 -9.63
C SER A 113 -16.29 -29.84 -8.46
N HIS A 114 -17.17 -29.38 -7.55
CA HIS A 114 -17.68 -30.17 -6.44
C HIS A 114 -19.10 -30.68 -6.67
N ASP A 115 -19.62 -30.59 -7.90
CA ASP A 115 -20.98 -31.02 -8.26
C ASP A 115 -22.09 -30.32 -7.43
N LEU A 116 -21.81 -29.10 -6.97
CA LEU A 116 -22.72 -28.28 -6.16
C LEU A 116 -23.48 -27.24 -6.99
N TYR A 117 -23.09 -27.02 -8.26
CA TYR A 117 -23.70 -26.00 -9.13
C TYR A 117 -24.94 -26.56 -9.82
N ASN A 118 -26.08 -25.92 -9.59
CA ASN A 118 -27.37 -26.23 -10.21
C ASN A 118 -28.19 -24.95 -10.42
N GLU A 119 -29.43 -25.07 -10.93
CA GLU A 119 -30.28 -23.91 -11.23
C GLU A 119 -30.60 -23.07 -10.00
N GLU A 120 -30.95 -23.70 -8.86
CA GLU A 120 -31.27 -23.00 -7.63
C GLU A 120 -30.02 -22.22 -7.10
N VAL A 121 -28.85 -22.83 -7.14
CA VAL A 121 -27.59 -22.20 -6.75
C VAL A 121 -27.26 -21.03 -7.68
N ARG A 122 -27.47 -21.20 -8.99
CA ARG A 122 -27.27 -20.15 -9.97
C ARG A 122 -28.13 -18.92 -9.69
N GLU A 123 -29.43 -19.12 -9.46
CA GLU A 123 -30.36 -18.03 -9.16
C GLU A 123 -29.99 -17.28 -7.88
N LYS A 124 -29.63 -18.00 -6.81
CA LYS A 124 -29.16 -17.39 -5.56
C LYS A 124 -27.91 -16.56 -5.78
N LEU A 125 -26.90 -17.11 -6.47
CA LEU A 125 -25.65 -16.40 -6.75
C LEU A 125 -25.88 -15.15 -7.59
N GLN A 126 -26.68 -15.24 -8.65
CA GLN A 126 -26.99 -14.08 -9.51
C GLN A 126 -27.65 -12.95 -8.71
N LYS A 127 -28.57 -13.28 -7.81
CA LYS A 127 -29.18 -12.31 -6.91
C LYS A 127 -28.15 -11.65 -6.01
N TRP A 128 -27.33 -12.44 -5.30
CA TRP A 128 -26.31 -11.92 -4.38
C TRP A 128 -25.23 -11.12 -5.10
N MET A 129 -24.83 -11.53 -6.30
CA MET A 129 -23.91 -10.77 -7.17
C MET A 129 -24.48 -9.42 -7.59
N THR A 130 -25.78 -9.35 -7.89
CA THR A 130 -26.48 -8.11 -8.24
C THR A 130 -26.58 -7.18 -7.06
N ASP A 131 -26.83 -7.74 -5.86
CA ASP A 131 -26.93 -6.99 -4.60
C ASP A 131 -25.55 -6.66 -3.97
N PHE A 132 -24.45 -7.08 -4.59
CA PHE A 132 -23.06 -6.96 -4.04
C PHE A 132 -22.89 -7.59 -2.66
N THR A 133 -23.61 -8.66 -2.36
CA THR A 133 -23.56 -9.39 -1.09
C THR A 133 -22.96 -10.78 -1.21
N ASP A 134 -22.50 -11.15 -2.40
CA ASP A 134 -21.96 -12.47 -2.74
C ASP A 134 -20.60 -12.81 -2.09
N ALA A 135 -20.09 -11.96 -1.20
CA ALA A 135 -18.95 -12.24 -0.36
C ALA A 135 -19.30 -12.31 1.15
N SER A 136 -20.61 -12.30 1.51
CA SER A 136 -21.04 -12.37 2.91
C SER A 136 -21.05 -13.79 3.44
N TYR A 137 -20.35 -14.01 4.56
CA TYR A 137 -20.39 -15.26 5.30
C TYR A 137 -21.75 -15.56 5.95
N ASP A 138 -22.66 -14.59 6.04
CA ASP A 138 -23.97 -14.76 6.67
C ASP A 138 -24.83 -15.82 5.96
N TYR A 139 -24.61 -15.98 4.65
CA TYR A 139 -25.38 -16.96 3.86
C TYR A 139 -24.94 -18.42 4.07
N VAL A 140 -23.77 -18.67 4.64
CA VAL A 140 -23.23 -20.04 4.81
C VAL A 140 -24.11 -20.88 5.71
N LYS A 141 -24.72 -20.29 6.76
CA LYS A 141 -25.55 -21.03 7.73
C LYS A 141 -26.74 -21.71 7.04
N GLU A 142 -27.40 -21.02 6.12
CA GLU A 142 -28.55 -21.54 5.38
C GLU A 142 -28.18 -22.26 4.08
N ASN A 143 -26.97 -22.00 3.58
CA ASN A 143 -26.45 -22.52 2.32
C ASN A 143 -25.03 -23.08 2.52
N PRO A 144 -24.84 -24.28 3.12
CA PRO A 144 -23.51 -24.80 3.42
C PRO A 144 -22.58 -24.93 2.21
N TRP A 145 -23.15 -25.12 1.00
CA TRP A 145 -22.39 -25.13 -0.26
C TRP A 145 -21.68 -23.81 -0.55
N PHE A 146 -22.17 -22.71 0.02
CA PHE A 146 -21.63 -21.38 -0.25
C PHE A 146 -20.21 -21.17 0.33
N SER A 147 -19.81 -21.97 1.32
CA SER A 147 -18.44 -21.97 1.82
C SER A 147 -17.41 -22.31 0.73
N TYR A 148 -17.73 -23.26 -0.17
CA TYR A 148 -16.85 -23.59 -1.30
C TYR A 148 -16.65 -22.42 -2.25
N TYR A 149 -17.69 -21.63 -2.47
CA TYR A 149 -17.62 -20.41 -3.28
C TYR A 149 -16.74 -19.35 -2.62
N LEU A 150 -17.00 -19.08 -1.34
CA LEU A 150 -16.25 -18.07 -0.58
C LEU A 150 -14.76 -18.42 -0.45
N ASP A 151 -14.45 -19.67 -0.09
CA ASP A 151 -13.08 -20.12 0.16
C ASP A 151 -12.25 -20.08 -1.14
N ALA A 152 -12.81 -20.54 -2.25
CA ALA A 152 -12.12 -20.48 -3.55
C ALA A 152 -11.96 -19.04 -4.06
N GLY A 153 -12.98 -18.21 -3.91
CA GLY A 153 -12.93 -16.81 -4.26
C GLY A 153 -11.88 -16.04 -3.42
N LYS A 154 -11.89 -16.26 -2.10
CA LYS A 154 -10.90 -15.67 -1.19
C LYS A 154 -9.47 -16.10 -1.54
N LYS A 155 -9.26 -17.38 -1.82
CA LYS A 155 -7.95 -17.91 -2.23
C LYS A 155 -7.46 -17.25 -3.52
N ALA A 156 -8.32 -17.06 -4.51
CA ALA A 156 -7.97 -16.38 -5.76
C ALA A 156 -7.59 -14.91 -5.53
N LEU A 157 -8.22 -14.23 -4.56
CA LEU A 157 -7.83 -12.89 -4.13
C LEU A 157 -6.49 -12.88 -3.42
N GLU A 158 -6.22 -13.84 -2.51
CA GLU A 158 -4.95 -13.97 -1.80
C GLU A 158 -3.77 -14.17 -2.76
N GLU A 159 -3.99 -14.90 -3.86
CA GLU A 159 -3.00 -15.12 -4.91
C GLU A 159 -2.79 -13.90 -5.82
N TYR A 160 -3.79 -13.04 -5.94
CA TYR A 160 -3.77 -11.87 -6.82
C TYR A 160 -3.29 -10.59 -6.12
N LEU A 161 -3.84 -10.29 -4.93
CA LEU A 161 -3.58 -9.05 -4.21
C LEU A 161 -2.10 -8.91 -3.84
N GLY A 162 -1.51 -7.77 -4.17
CA GLY A 162 -0.11 -7.48 -3.90
C GLY A 162 0.88 -8.36 -4.67
N SER A 163 0.42 -9.13 -5.66
CA SER A 163 1.25 -10.00 -6.49
C SER A 163 1.85 -9.27 -7.71
N PRO A 164 2.86 -9.86 -8.39
CA PRO A 164 3.37 -9.34 -9.66
C PRO A 164 2.37 -9.35 -10.83
N ILE A 165 1.18 -9.94 -10.66
CA ILE A 165 0.10 -9.91 -11.65
C ILE A 165 -0.74 -8.64 -11.49
N GLU A 166 -0.84 -8.11 -10.29
CA GLU A 166 -1.54 -6.88 -9.97
C GLU A 166 -0.63 -5.66 -10.05
N GLN A 167 0.61 -5.79 -9.56
CA GLN A 167 1.54 -4.71 -9.32
C GLN A 167 2.77 -4.80 -10.22
N ASP A 168 3.16 -3.69 -10.83
CA ASP A 168 4.35 -3.59 -11.68
C ASP A 168 5.62 -3.41 -10.82
N PHE A 169 6.00 -4.46 -10.10
CA PHE A 169 7.24 -4.46 -9.30
C PHE A 169 8.49 -4.28 -10.16
N TYR A 170 8.45 -4.67 -11.44
CA TYR A 170 9.57 -4.43 -12.34
C TYR A 170 9.82 -2.94 -12.53
N TYR A 171 8.78 -2.19 -12.88
CA TYR A 171 8.85 -0.73 -13.01
C TYR A 171 9.33 -0.09 -11.70
N CYS A 172 8.73 -0.45 -10.56
CA CYS A 172 9.13 0.08 -9.25
C CYS A 172 10.63 -0.14 -9.00
N ASN A 173 11.12 -1.37 -9.15
CA ASN A 173 12.53 -1.72 -8.92
C ASN A 173 13.49 -1.02 -9.88
N GLU A 174 13.12 -0.82 -11.15
CA GLU A 174 13.92 -0.03 -12.10
C GLU A 174 14.09 1.42 -11.65
N ILE A 175 13.04 2.06 -11.14
CA ILE A 175 13.13 3.43 -10.61
C ILE A 175 14.03 3.48 -9.36
N LEU A 176 13.85 2.55 -8.42
CA LEU A 176 14.68 2.48 -7.21
C LEU A 176 16.15 2.24 -7.55
N SER A 177 16.42 1.33 -8.50
CA SER A 177 17.77 1.05 -9.01
C SER A 177 18.38 2.27 -9.72
N ALA A 178 17.60 2.99 -10.53
CA ALA A 178 18.05 4.20 -11.20
C ALA A 178 18.45 5.28 -10.20
N PHE A 179 17.65 5.47 -9.14
CA PHE A 179 17.98 6.39 -8.05
C PHE A 179 19.29 6.00 -7.35
N LYS A 180 19.45 4.74 -6.93
CA LYS A 180 20.67 4.24 -6.27
C LYS A 180 21.92 4.36 -7.16
N LYS A 181 21.79 4.23 -8.47
CA LYS A 181 22.87 4.40 -9.43
C LYS A 181 23.19 5.88 -9.77
N GLY A 182 22.49 6.82 -9.15
CA GLY A 182 22.71 8.25 -9.37
C GLY A 182 22.24 8.75 -10.75
N LYS A 183 21.25 8.08 -11.38
CA LYS A 183 20.64 8.58 -12.62
C LYS A 183 19.98 9.92 -12.33
N LYS A 184 20.28 10.93 -13.14
CA LYS A 184 19.85 12.31 -12.87
C LYS A 184 18.39 12.56 -13.20
N GLN A 185 17.91 12.01 -14.30
CA GLN A 185 16.55 12.19 -14.79
C GLN A 185 15.90 10.83 -15.03
N VAL A 186 14.68 10.67 -14.59
CA VAL A 186 13.85 9.49 -14.80
C VAL A 186 12.42 9.93 -15.14
N TRP A 187 11.72 9.07 -15.86
CA TRP A 187 10.31 9.25 -16.14
C TRP A 187 9.49 8.45 -15.12
N LEU A 188 8.71 9.14 -14.30
CA LEU A 188 7.78 8.53 -13.34
C LEU A 188 6.41 8.38 -13.98
N LYS A 189 5.85 7.18 -13.89
CA LYS A 189 4.49 6.89 -14.32
C LYS A 189 3.51 7.62 -13.41
N ASN A 190 2.56 8.33 -13.99
CA ASN A 190 1.36 8.80 -13.34
C ASN A 190 0.18 8.03 -13.92
N LEU A 191 -0.33 7.05 -13.16
CA LEU A 191 -1.40 6.19 -13.61
C LEU A 191 -2.73 6.93 -13.70
N GLY A 192 -3.00 7.84 -12.76
CA GLY A 192 -4.27 8.54 -12.67
C GLY A 192 -5.42 7.62 -12.26
N ARG A 193 -6.65 8.04 -12.56
CA ARG A 193 -7.86 7.28 -12.21
C ARG A 193 -8.64 6.76 -13.41
N GLU A 194 -8.48 7.42 -14.55
CA GLU A 194 -9.15 7.10 -15.82
C GLU A 194 -8.12 6.68 -16.86
N GLU A 195 -8.56 5.94 -17.88
CA GLU A 195 -7.68 5.37 -18.90
C GLU A 195 -6.89 6.43 -19.67
N ASP A 196 -7.46 7.62 -19.87
CA ASP A 196 -6.85 8.76 -20.55
C ASP A 196 -5.92 9.60 -19.64
N SER A 197 -5.86 9.26 -18.35
CA SER A 197 -5.01 9.96 -17.37
C SER A 197 -3.56 9.47 -17.35
N LEU A 198 -3.28 8.31 -17.96
CA LEU A 198 -1.93 7.73 -17.96
C LEU A 198 -0.94 8.65 -18.66
N CYS A 199 0.03 9.11 -17.92
CA CYS A 199 1.16 9.89 -18.46
C CYS A 199 2.46 9.52 -17.75
N TYR A 200 3.57 10.08 -18.23
CA TYR A 200 4.86 10.02 -17.57
C TYR A 200 5.36 11.45 -17.35
N GLU A 201 5.84 11.72 -16.16
CA GLU A 201 6.41 13.01 -15.76
C GLU A 201 7.90 12.85 -15.50
N GLU A 202 8.69 13.83 -15.98
CA GLU A 202 10.12 13.82 -15.74
C GLU A 202 10.42 14.24 -14.31
N ALA A 203 11.19 13.41 -13.58
CA ALA A 203 11.67 13.70 -12.24
C ALA A 203 13.18 13.87 -12.24
N ASP A 204 13.64 14.95 -11.61
CA ASP A 204 15.08 15.24 -11.45
C ASP A 204 15.60 14.65 -10.14
N PHE A 205 16.44 13.62 -10.26
CA PHE A 205 17.11 12.93 -9.15
C PHE A 205 18.51 13.47 -8.85
N SER A 206 18.99 14.48 -9.60
CA SER A 206 20.39 14.92 -9.54
C SER A 206 20.83 15.33 -8.13
N GLU A 207 19.97 16.09 -7.44
CA GLU A 207 20.26 16.64 -6.11
C GLU A 207 19.63 15.83 -4.96
N ALA A 208 18.82 14.80 -5.26
CA ALA A 208 18.12 14.08 -4.23
C ALA A 208 19.06 13.13 -3.45
N ASP A 209 19.07 13.28 -2.13
CA ASP A 209 19.77 12.39 -1.19
C ASP A 209 18.90 11.19 -0.82
N ILE A 210 17.58 11.41 -0.67
CA ILE A 210 16.61 10.43 -0.18
C ILE A 210 15.45 10.29 -1.14
N LEU A 211 15.08 9.05 -1.47
CA LEU A 211 13.82 8.72 -2.10
C LEU A 211 12.90 8.09 -1.06
N ILE A 212 11.68 8.63 -0.91
CA ILE A 212 10.65 8.08 -0.05
C ILE A 212 9.65 7.33 -0.94
N LEU A 213 9.64 6.00 -0.87
CA LEU A 213 8.65 5.15 -1.52
C LEU A 213 7.42 5.04 -0.59
N GLU A 214 6.39 5.82 -0.86
CA GLU A 214 5.11 5.78 -0.15
C GLU A 214 4.19 4.77 -0.84
N TRP A 215 4.11 3.54 -0.29
CA TRP A 215 3.34 2.46 -0.89
C TRP A 215 2.96 1.36 0.09
N THR A 216 1.72 0.88 0.00
CA THR A 216 1.23 -0.25 0.80
C THR A 216 2.18 -1.45 0.74
N HIS A 217 2.72 -1.75 -0.44
CA HIS A 217 3.59 -2.91 -0.70
C HIS A 217 5.09 -2.60 -0.63
N SER A 218 5.53 -1.45 -0.07
CA SER A 218 6.96 -1.10 -0.02
C SER A 218 7.84 -2.09 0.75
N ASN A 219 7.26 -2.90 1.65
CA ASN A 219 7.93 -3.98 2.38
C ASN A 219 7.73 -5.38 1.76
N SER A 220 7.15 -5.47 0.57
CA SER A 220 6.97 -6.74 -0.15
C SER A 220 8.31 -7.36 -0.51
N ASP A 221 8.36 -8.71 -0.59
CA ASP A 221 9.54 -9.45 -1.07
C ASP A 221 9.88 -9.15 -2.53
N TYR A 222 8.93 -8.64 -3.29
CA TYR A 222 9.12 -8.23 -4.68
C TYR A 222 9.80 -6.87 -4.82
N VAL A 223 9.81 -6.01 -3.78
CA VAL A 223 10.49 -4.71 -3.79
C VAL A 223 11.95 -4.90 -3.38
N LYS A 224 12.87 -4.30 -4.14
CA LYS A 224 14.31 -4.41 -3.93
C LYS A 224 14.94 -3.03 -3.72
N GLY A 225 15.97 -2.97 -2.87
CA GLY A 225 16.77 -1.77 -2.72
C GLY A 225 16.24 -0.73 -1.72
N VAL A 226 15.18 -1.01 -0.98
CA VAL A 226 14.77 -0.20 0.18
C VAL A 226 15.78 -0.39 1.29
N ASP A 227 16.37 0.72 1.76
CA ASP A 227 17.38 0.73 2.82
C ASP A 227 16.75 0.79 4.22
N ILE A 228 15.67 1.58 4.34
CA ILE A 228 14.98 1.81 5.62
C ILE A 228 13.49 1.54 5.43
N PRO A 229 13.05 0.29 5.62
CA PRO A 229 11.63 -0.04 5.62
C PRO A 229 10.98 0.42 6.94
N ILE A 230 9.94 1.25 6.83
CA ILE A 230 9.10 1.74 7.92
C ILE A 230 7.71 1.14 7.77
N PHE A 231 7.14 0.64 8.86
CA PHE A 231 5.79 0.10 8.89
C PHE A 231 4.88 0.95 9.79
N LEU A 232 3.81 1.48 9.19
CA LEU A 232 2.78 2.23 9.92
C LEU A 232 1.68 1.25 10.32
N GLU A 233 1.66 0.88 11.60
CA GLU A 233 0.67 -0.03 12.15
C GLU A 233 -0.70 0.63 12.23
N SER A 234 -1.71 -0.06 11.76
CA SER A 234 -3.13 0.27 11.91
C SER A 234 -3.98 -0.94 11.58
N THR A 235 -5.17 -1.03 12.16
CA THR A 235 -6.16 -2.03 11.77
C THR A 235 -7.13 -1.46 10.73
N VAL A 236 -7.93 -2.34 10.10
CA VAL A 236 -8.97 -1.93 9.15
C VAL A 236 -10.01 -1.06 9.84
N GLU A 237 -10.38 -1.41 11.08
CA GLU A 237 -11.36 -0.68 11.89
C GLU A 237 -10.86 0.73 12.25
N GLU A 238 -9.61 0.86 12.70
CA GLU A 238 -9.01 2.14 13.06
C GLU A 238 -8.92 3.11 11.89
N THR A 239 -8.86 2.58 10.66
CA THR A 239 -8.73 3.40 9.44
C THR A 239 -10.06 3.66 8.74
N LEU A 240 -11.15 3.01 9.17
CA LEU A 240 -12.45 3.06 8.51
C LEU A 240 -12.97 4.50 8.37
N GLU A 241 -12.94 5.29 9.44
CA GLU A 241 -13.41 6.67 9.42
C GLU A 241 -12.67 7.53 8.39
N TYR A 242 -11.34 7.42 8.31
CA TYR A 242 -10.54 8.17 7.33
C TYR A 242 -10.80 7.72 5.90
N ARG A 243 -11.13 6.46 5.70
CA ARG A 243 -11.50 5.92 4.38
C ARG A 243 -12.88 6.44 3.95
N LEU A 244 -13.84 6.46 4.87
CA LEU A 244 -15.16 7.06 4.66
C LEU A 244 -15.05 8.52 4.25
N GLN A 245 -14.23 9.31 4.94
CA GLN A 245 -14.01 10.74 4.63
C GLN A 245 -13.39 10.96 3.25
N ARG A 246 -12.53 10.06 2.77
CA ARG A 246 -11.90 10.16 1.44
C ARG A 246 -12.88 9.91 0.30
N ASN A 247 -13.99 9.23 0.54
CA ASN A 247 -15.05 8.90 -0.42
C ASN A 247 -14.50 8.38 -1.77
N ARG A 248 -13.47 7.53 -1.71
CA ARG A 248 -12.78 7.00 -2.90
C ARG A 248 -13.30 5.62 -3.30
N ASP A 249 -13.85 4.87 -2.34
CA ASP A 249 -14.28 3.49 -2.52
C ASP A 249 -15.77 3.46 -2.81
N THR A 250 -16.18 2.78 -3.86
CA THR A 250 -17.59 2.44 -4.10
C THR A 250 -17.95 1.26 -3.21
N HIS A 251 -19.15 1.28 -2.60
CA HIS A 251 -19.63 0.20 -1.71
C HIS A 251 -18.70 -0.08 -0.52
N ILE A 252 -18.32 0.97 0.24
CA ILE A 252 -17.38 0.92 1.38
C ILE A 252 -17.76 -0.17 2.40
N ASP A 253 -19.06 -0.48 2.55
CA ASP A 253 -19.58 -1.46 3.49
C ASP A 253 -19.80 -2.85 2.86
N SER A 254 -19.39 -3.05 1.60
CA SER A 254 -19.63 -4.34 0.96
C SER A 254 -18.80 -5.46 1.61
N PRO A 255 -19.38 -6.66 1.80
CA PRO A 255 -18.64 -7.81 2.30
C PRO A 255 -17.40 -8.14 1.46
N PHE A 256 -17.44 -7.87 0.16
CA PHE A 256 -16.32 -8.06 -0.75
C PHE A 256 -15.14 -7.12 -0.42
N LEU A 257 -15.41 -5.82 -0.24
CA LEU A 257 -14.35 -4.87 0.11
C LEU A 257 -13.75 -5.19 1.47
N MET A 258 -14.57 -5.58 2.45
CA MET A 258 -14.07 -6.00 3.76
C MET A 258 -13.19 -7.25 3.66
N MET A 259 -13.51 -8.20 2.79
CA MET A 259 -12.65 -9.36 2.49
C MET A 259 -11.32 -8.94 1.89
N VAL A 260 -11.31 -8.07 0.87
CA VAL A 260 -10.08 -7.54 0.24
C VAL A 260 -9.19 -6.89 1.29
N LEU A 261 -9.74 -6.00 2.12
CA LEU A 261 -8.98 -5.30 3.16
C LEU A 261 -8.43 -6.23 4.23
N GLY A 262 -9.20 -7.25 4.62
CA GLY A 262 -8.74 -8.28 5.56
C GLY A 262 -7.56 -9.07 4.99
N ILE A 263 -7.58 -9.42 3.71
CA ILE A 263 -6.47 -10.10 3.04
C ILE A 263 -5.24 -9.18 2.97
N GLU A 264 -5.41 -7.93 2.53
CA GLU A 264 -4.31 -6.95 2.49
C GLU A 264 -3.70 -6.74 3.87
N GLN A 265 -4.53 -6.61 4.92
CA GLN A 265 -4.05 -6.47 6.30
C GLN A 265 -3.21 -7.67 6.74
N ASN A 266 -3.65 -8.89 6.46
CA ASN A 266 -2.91 -10.11 6.78
C ASN A 266 -1.55 -10.16 6.04
N GLN A 267 -1.51 -9.76 4.77
CA GLN A 267 -0.28 -9.67 4.00
C GLN A 267 0.69 -8.63 4.61
N LEU A 268 0.19 -7.48 5.02
CA LEU A 268 0.98 -6.43 5.66
C LEU A 268 1.56 -6.89 7.00
N GLU A 269 0.74 -7.52 7.85
CA GLU A 269 1.21 -8.07 9.13
C GLU A 269 2.30 -9.13 8.93
N SER A 270 2.22 -9.95 7.89
CA SER A 270 3.27 -10.93 7.55
C SER A 270 4.61 -10.26 7.19
N GLN A 271 4.57 -9.05 6.67
CA GLN A 271 5.73 -8.26 6.23
C GLN A 271 6.28 -7.32 7.32
N LYS A 272 5.54 -7.13 8.41
CA LYS A 272 5.87 -6.22 9.51
C LYS A 272 7.26 -6.46 10.10
N ASN A 273 7.69 -7.73 10.19
CA ASN A 273 8.99 -8.08 10.76
C ASN A 273 10.18 -7.66 9.89
N LYS A 274 9.97 -7.28 8.64
CA LYS A 274 11.00 -6.73 7.75
C LYS A 274 11.27 -5.24 8.01
N ALA A 275 10.33 -4.55 8.66
CA ALA A 275 10.48 -3.14 8.96
C ALA A 275 11.54 -2.93 10.04
N LEU A 276 12.44 -1.99 9.79
CA LEU A 276 13.43 -1.49 10.78
C LEU A 276 12.75 -0.56 11.78
N ILE A 277 11.76 0.20 11.33
CA ILE A 277 11.01 1.14 12.17
C ILE A 277 9.53 0.75 12.12
N LYS A 278 8.91 0.59 13.29
CA LYS A 278 7.50 0.24 13.44
C LYS A 278 6.79 1.31 14.26
N ILE A 279 5.83 1.97 13.65
CA ILE A 279 5.13 3.11 14.26
C ILE A 279 3.67 2.73 14.48
N ARG A 280 3.30 2.58 15.73
CA ARG A 280 1.93 2.28 16.13
C ARG A 280 1.02 3.50 15.99
N ARG A 281 -0.25 3.24 15.85
CA ARG A 281 -1.32 4.21 16.05
C ARG A 281 -1.60 4.31 17.55
N PHE A 282 -1.91 5.53 18.04
CA PHE A 282 -2.22 5.82 19.45
C PHE A 282 -3.72 5.95 19.64
#